data_804ba8e9debe826adf36842cff0cce80
#
_entry.id   804ba8e9debe826adf36842cff0cce80
#
_cell.length_a   1.000
_cell.length_b   1.000
_cell.length_c   1.000
_cell.angle_alpha   90.00
_cell.angle_beta   90.00
_cell.angle_gamma   90.00
#
_symmetry.space_group_name_H-M   'P 1'
#
loop_
_entity.id
_entity.type
_entity.pdbx_description
1 polymer ?
#
loop_
_entity_poly.entity_id
_entity_poly.type
_entity_poly.pdbx_seq_one_letter_code
_entity_poly.pdbx_strand_id
1 'polypeptide(L)'
;MVLKKEAELALRLFILCAASATNAQTPSGSPNQQNAEVQNAQAQTPTPGQGPAQTTEAPPEKKWNAPFGGRFTATFAAATDYSYRGISQTQRQVAFQPAFTYETPTISETVPVSAYVGAWGSNVYFGNTNPTIAEVDLIAGLRLKALNDKLTGDLGYIRYNYLGAPADLFYDFNEFGLVLGYDFGVAQIQGAVRYSPNFFANAGVAWYKWGQVTVPIPYTFNENVAFKIYGAVGNQYVERFTNYGIGNNNYWDWQIGFTATVYGVDLTIAYIDTNLDVPYCGNTMNCDARAVFTISKTF
;
A
#
# COMPACT_ATOMS: atom_id res chain seq x y z
N MET A 1 11.73 29.50 -13.44
CA MET A 1 12.98 28.79 -13.82
C MET A 1 13.36 27.69 -12.83
N VAL A 2 13.13 27.85 -11.53
CA VAL A 2 13.38 26.85 -10.48
C VAL A 2 12.46 25.63 -10.62
N LEU A 3 11.16 25.80 -10.82
CA LEU A 3 10.16 24.74 -10.99
C LEU A 3 10.46 23.73 -12.11
N LYS A 4 11.07 24.21 -13.21
CA LYS A 4 11.42 23.35 -14.35
C LYS A 4 12.61 22.43 -14.04
N LYS A 5 13.56 22.89 -13.21
CA LYS A 5 14.71 22.09 -12.77
C LYS A 5 14.32 21.00 -11.76
N GLU A 6 13.40 21.29 -10.87
CA GLU A 6 12.91 20.31 -9.88
C GLU A 6 12.09 19.19 -10.53
N ALA A 7 11.25 19.53 -11.53
CA ALA A 7 10.49 18.53 -12.29
C ALA A 7 11.40 17.63 -13.17
N GLU A 8 12.46 18.20 -13.76
CA GLU A 8 13.46 17.40 -14.51
C GLU A 8 14.27 16.48 -13.60
N LEU A 9 14.57 16.90 -12.36
CA LEU A 9 15.28 16.07 -11.37
C LEU A 9 14.41 14.90 -10.92
N ALA A 10 13.14 15.14 -10.66
CA ALA A 10 12.16 14.12 -10.28
C ALA A 10 11.98 13.07 -11.39
N LEU A 11 11.89 13.52 -12.65
CA LEU A 11 11.77 12.63 -13.81
C LEU A 11 13.03 11.79 -14.05
N ARG A 12 14.22 12.37 -13.82
CA ARG A 12 15.50 11.64 -13.96
C ARG A 12 15.70 10.60 -12.85
N LEU A 13 15.28 10.87 -11.61
CA LEU A 13 15.31 9.88 -10.53
C LEU A 13 14.37 8.69 -10.83
N PHE A 14 13.20 8.96 -11.40
CA PHE A 14 12.25 7.92 -11.79
C PHE A 14 12.81 7.02 -12.90
N ILE A 15 13.47 7.59 -13.89
CA ILE A 15 14.10 6.86 -15.02
C ILE A 15 15.29 6.00 -14.54
N LEU A 16 16.08 6.47 -13.56
CA LEU A 16 17.18 5.69 -12.98
C LEU A 16 16.69 4.46 -12.20
N CYS A 17 15.58 4.58 -11.47
CA CYS A 17 14.98 3.42 -10.77
C CYS A 17 14.40 2.38 -11.73
N ALA A 18 13.88 2.79 -12.89
CA ALA A 18 13.33 1.90 -13.90
C ALA A 18 14.42 1.17 -14.74
N ALA A 19 15.61 1.79 -14.92
CA ALA A 19 16.67 1.24 -15.77
C ALA A 19 17.48 0.09 -15.14
N SER A 20 17.31 -0.19 -13.86
CA SER A 20 18.03 -1.29 -13.17
C SER A 20 17.35 -2.68 -13.32
N ALA A 21 16.25 -2.79 -14.07
CA ALA A 21 15.40 -3.98 -14.13
C ALA A 21 15.71 -4.95 -15.30
N THR A 22 16.71 -4.69 -16.13
CA THR A 22 17.02 -5.57 -17.28
C THR A 22 18.27 -6.39 -17.05
N ASN A 23 18.17 -7.52 -16.35
CA ASN A 23 18.97 -8.73 -16.55
C ASN A 23 18.55 -9.82 -15.54
N ALA A 24 17.60 -10.67 -15.89
CA ALA A 24 17.38 -11.94 -15.22
C ALA A 24 17.24 -13.03 -16.28
N GLN A 25 18.23 -13.91 -16.32
CA GLN A 25 18.23 -15.12 -17.15
C GLN A 25 17.28 -16.17 -16.57
N THR A 26 16.51 -16.81 -17.43
CA THR A 26 15.59 -17.91 -17.15
C THR A 26 16.33 -19.23 -16.91
N PRO A 27 16.00 -20.00 -15.86
CA PRO A 27 16.26 -21.42 -15.80
C PRO A 27 14.99 -22.22 -16.16
N SER A 28 15.13 -23.14 -17.11
CA SER A 28 14.12 -24.12 -17.50
C SER A 28 14.07 -25.28 -16.49
N GLY A 29 12.89 -25.52 -15.90
CA GLY A 29 12.64 -26.68 -15.06
C GLY A 29 11.15 -26.85 -14.80
N SER A 30 10.58 -27.97 -15.28
CA SER A 30 9.16 -28.34 -15.13
C SER A 30 8.83 -28.66 -13.68
N PRO A 31 7.77 -28.15 -13.08
CA PRO A 31 7.33 -28.56 -11.74
C PRO A 31 6.28 -29.66 -11.79
N ASN A 32 6.41 -30.57 -10.85
CA ASN A 32 5.51 -31.70 -10.57
C ASN A 32 4.16 -31.20 -10.01
N GLN A 33 3.06 -31.67 -10.57
CA GLN A 33 1.69 -31.37 -10.22
C GLN A 33 1.26 -32.05 -8.91
N GLN A 34 1.45 -31.44 -7.77
CA GLN A 34 0.79 -31.90 -6.53
C GLN A 34 0.89 -30.83 -5.41
N ASN A 35 0.40 -29.64 -5.57
CA ASN A 35 0.08 -28.72 -4.43
C ASN A 35 -0.64 -27.46 -4.94
N ALA A 36 -1.70 -27.62 -5.70
CA ALA A 36 -2.43 -26.52 -6.34
C ALA A 36 -3.45 -25.80 -5.42
N GLU A 37 -3.45 -26.00 -4.11
CA GLU A 37 -4.50 -25.47 -3.22
C GLU A 37 -4.08 -24.41 -2.20
N VAL A 38 -2.83 -23.96 -2.18
CA VAL A 38 -2.44 -22.85 -1.28
C VAL A 38 -2.41 -21.56 -2.09
N GLN A 39 -3.55 -20.94 -2.24
CA GLN A 39 -3.69 -19.69 -2.98
C GLN A 39 -3.76 -18.46 -2.07
N ASN A 40 -2.71 -17.72 -2.15
CA ASN A 40 -2.54 -16.27 -2.13
C ASN A 40 -3.48 -15.40 -1.30
N ALA A 41 -2.94 -14.89 -0.24
CA ALA A 41 -3.51 -13.77 0.48
C ALA A 41 -2.43 -12.76 0.86
N GLN A 42 -2.58 -11.52 0.44
CA GLN A 42 -1.69 -10.43 0.86
C GLN A 42 -2.33 -9.05 0.79
N ALA A 43 -2.19 -8.38 1.89
CA ALA A 43 -2.81 -7.10 2.16
C ALA A 43 -2.07 -5.89 1.57
N GLN A 44 -2.79 -5.00 0.91
CA GLN A 44 -2.37 -3.59 0.90
C GLN A 44 -2.73 -2.99 2.25
N THR A 45 -1.75 -2.83 3.10
CA THR A 45 -1.88 -1.82 4.13
C THR A 45 -2.29 -0.52 3.46
N PRO A 46 -3.24 0.25 4.03
CA PRO A 46 -3.40 1.62 3.60
C PRO A 46 -2.01 2.19 3.59
N THR A 47 -1.53 2.62 2.46
CA THR A 47 -0.20 3.17 2.32
C THR A 47 -0.06 4.20 3.42
N PRO A 48 0.81 4.02 4.44
CA PRO A 48 1.09 5.08 5.37
C PRO A 48 1.80 6.15 4.53
N GLY A 49 1.06 7.15 4.10
CA GLY A 49 1.61 8.10 3.16
C GLY A 49 0.66 8.52 2.06
N GLN A 50 -0.67 8.38 2.22
CA GLN A 50 -1.49 9.45 1.69
C GLN A 50 -1.06 10.67 2.50
N GLY A 51 -0.04 11.36 1.97
CA GLY A 51 0.43 12.64 2.48
C GLY A 51 -0.79 13.53 2.66
N PRO A 52 -0.78 14.48 3.60
CA PRO A 52 -1.92 15.33 3.85
C PRO A 52 -2.38 15.85 2.49
N ALA A 53 -3.64 15.55 2.14
CA ALA A 53 -4.32 16.29 1.10
C ALA A 53 -3.98 17.74 1.38
N GLN A 54 -3.51 18.46 0.36
CA GLN A 54 -3.29 19.90 0.52
C GLN A 54 -4.49 20.46 1.25
N THR A 55 -4.25 21.00 2.42
CA THR A 55 -5.23 21.68 3.22
C THR A 55 -5.72 22.90 2.46
N THR A 56 -6.74 22.73 1.62
CA THR A 56 -7.79 23.72 1.60
C THR A 56 -8.34 23.70 3.03
N GLU A 57 -8.29 24.82 3.74
CA GLU A 57 -8.83 24.93 5.09
C GLU A 57 -10.22 24.30 5.11
N ALA A 58 -10.28 23.10 5.66
CA ALA A 58 -11.53 22.44 5.93
C ALA A 58 -12.32 23.33 6.91
N PRO A 59 -13.66 23.39 6.82
CA PRO A 59 -14.47 24.08 7.82
C PRO A 59 -14.01 23.65 9.21
N PRO A 60 -14.02 24.54 10.24
CA PRO A 60 -13.42 24.26 11.54
C PRO A 60 -13.94 22.94 12.07
N GLU A 61 -13.09 21.92 11.98
CA GLU A 61 -13.39 20.59 12.48
C GLU A 61 -13.65 20.72 13.97
N LYS A 62 -14.78 20.17 14.39
CA LYS A 62 -15.11 20.01 15.80
C LYS A 62 -13.98 19.15 16.39
N LYS A 63 -12.97 19.80 17.00
CA LYS A 63 -11.83 19.12 17.61
C LYS A 63 -12.36 18.14 18.65
N TRP A 64 -12.45 16.89 18.31
CA TRP A 64 -12.57 15.83 19.29
C TRP A 64 -11.26 15.86 20.07
N ASN A 65 -11.29 16.30 21.33
CA ASN A 65 -10.15 16.18 22.20
C ASN A 65 -9.91 14.68 22.43
N ALA A 66 -9.07 14.08 21.57
CA ALA A 66 -8.66 12.72 21.77
C ALA A 66 -7.96 12.60 23.13
N PRO A 67 -8.09 11.47 23.83
CA PRO A 67 -7.34 11.23 25.06
C PRO A 67 -5.87 11.55 24.81
N PHE A 68 -5.22 12.18 25.78
CA PHE A 68 -3.80 12.56 25.72
C PHE A 68 -3.44 13.60 24.63
N GLY A 69 -4.41 14.36 24.08
CA GLY A 69 -4.18 15.49 23.18
C GLY A 69 -3.77 15.09 21.75
N GLY A 70 -3.81 13.79 21.40
CA GLY A 70 -3.49 13.29 20.06
C GLY A 70 -4.66 13.45 19.08
N ARG A 71 -4.50 12.86 17.90
CA ARG A 71 -5.49 12.83 16.82
C ARG A 71 -5.97 11.41 16.58
N PHE A 72 -7.29 11.22 16.53
CA PHE A 72 -7.93 10.00 16.09
C PHE A 72 -8.45 10.18 14.66
N THR A 73 -8.17 9.23 13.79
CA THR A 73 -8.67 9.18 12.41
C THR A 73 -9.39 7.86 12.17
N ALA A 74 -10.52 7.93 11.46
CA ALA A 74 -11.25 6.79 10.98
C ALA A 74 -11.41 6.90 9.46
N THR A 75 -10.99 5.87 8.71
CA THR A 75 -11.17 5.80 7.27
C THR A 75 -12.04 4.62 6.92
N PHE A 76 -13.01 4.82 6.03
CA PHE A 76 -13.82 3.76 5.46
C PHE A 76 -13.66 3.77 3.95
N ALA A 77 -13.34 2.60 3.38
CA ALA A 77 -13.23 2.43 1.95
C ALA A 77 -14.05 1.22 1.47
N ALA A 78 -14.52 1.31 0.23
CA ALA A 78 -15.06 0.19 -0.52
C ALA A 78 -14.39 0.18 -1.88
N ALA A 79 -13.91 -0.99 -2.31
CA ALA A 79 -13.23 -1.17 -3.58
C ALA A 79 -13.84 -2.35 -4.36
N THR A 80 -13.71 -2.31 -5.68
CA THR A 80 -14.17 -3.43 -6.54
C THR A 80 -13.26 -4.65 -6.45
N ASP A 81 -12.06 -4.49 -5.91
CA ASP A 81 -11.10 -5.55 -5.62
C ASP A 81 -10.16 -5.08 -4.51
N TYR A 82 -9.74 -6.01 -3.67
CA TYR A 82 -8.63 -5.78 -2.76
C TYR A 82 -7.34 -6.29 -3.39
N SER A 83 -6.44 -5.41 -3.78
CA SER A 83 -5.14 -5.72 -4.38
C SER A 83 -4.00 -5.53 -3.38
N TYR A 84 -3.23 -6.55 -3.09
CA TYR A 84 -1.99 -6.44 -2.32
C TYR A 84 -0.79 -6.68 -3.22
N ARG A 85 0.07 -5.67 -3.36
CA ARG A 85 1.28 -5.76 -4.19
C ARG A 85 0.99 -6.36 -5.58
N GLY A 86 -0.09 -5.88 -6.20
CA GLY A 86 -0.56 -6.33 -7.49
C GLY A 86 -1.46 -7.57 -7.48
N ILE A 87 -1.51 -8.36 -6.40
CA ILE A 87 -2.27 -9.62 -6.32
C ILE A 87 -3.64 -9.40 -5.67
N SER A 88 -4.72 -9.86 -6.32
CA SER A 88 -6.09 -9.78 -5.79
C SER A 88 -6.28 -10.68 -4.57
N GLN A 89 -6.86 -10.13 -3.50
CA GLN A 89 -7.14 -10.81 -2.23
C GLN A 89 -8.60 -11.24 -2.11
N THR A 90 -9.46 -10.74 -2.98
CA THR A 90 -10.89 -11.02 -2.99
C THR A 90 -11.31 -11.77 -4.25
N GLN A 91 -10.37 -12.28 -5.04
CA GLN A 91 -10.64 -12.85 -6.37
C GLN A 91 -11.49 -11.89 -7.23
N ARG A 92 -11.11 -10.60 -7.21
CA ARG A 92 -11.77 -9.51 -7.96
C ARG A 92 -13.22 -9.24 -7.53
N GLN A 93 -13.53 -9.53 -6.26
CA GLN A 93 -14.81 -9.20 -5.65
C GLN A 93 -14.68 -7.97 -4.76
N VAL A 94 -15.81 -7.38 -4.40
CA VAL A 94 -15.88 -6.16 -3.59
C VAL A 94 -15.22 -6.36 -2.23
N ALA A 95 -14.40 -5.38 -1.85
CA ALA A 95 -13.75 -5.26 -0.57
C ALA A 95 -14.30 -4.09 0.25
N PHE A 96 -14.45 -4.28 1.57
CA PHE A 96 -14.77 -3.24 2.55
C PHE A 96 -13.60 -3.10 3.52
N GLN A 97 -13.06 -1.88 3.65
CA GLN A 97 -11.76 -1.64 4.27
C GLN A 97 -11.85 -0.49 5.30
N PRO A 98 -12.26 -0.78 6.55
CA PRO A 98 -12.19 0.17 7.66
C PRO A 98 -10.74 0.28 8.17
N ALA A 99 -10.35 1.49 8.57
CA ALA A 99 -9.10 1.78 9.26
C ALA A 99 -9.30 2.75 10.41
N PHE A 100 -8.59 2.54 11.50
CA PHE A 100 -8.62 3.40 12.68
C PHE A 100 -7.19 3.64 13.15
N THR A 101 -6.83 4.91 13.40
CA THR A 101 -5.50 5.27 13.86
C THR A 101 -5.59 6.33 14.93
N TYR A 102 -4.84 6.14 16.00
CA TYR A 102 -4.54 7.17 16.98
C TYR A 102 -3.08 7.61 16.82
N GLU A 103 -2.84 8.90 16.72
CA GLU A 103 -1.51 9.52 16.64
C GLU A 103 -1.32 10.48 17.79
N THR A 104 -0.22 10.35 18.53
CA THR A 104 0.12 11.25 19.64
C THR A 104 0.43 12.66 19.11
N PRO A 105 0.39 13.69 19.95
CA PRO A 105 1.07 14.95 19.65
C PRO A 105 2.55 14.69 19.35
N THR A 106 3.19 15.63 18.65
CA THR A 106 4.64 15.58 18.45
C THR A 106 5.37 15.66 19.79
N ILE A 107 6.43 14.85 19.95
CA ILE A 107 7.20 14.73 21.18
C ILE A 107 7.93 16.05 21.51
N SER A 108 8.34 16.79 20.48
CA SER A 108 9.08 18.05 20.60
C SER A 108 8.91 18.87 19.33
N GLU A 109 8.87 20.20 19.47
CA GLU A 109 8.92 21.11 18.31
C GLU A 109 10.24 21.05 17.57
N THR A 110 11.33 20.69 18.27
CA THR A 110 12.68 20.56 17.68
C THR A 110 12.85 19.26 16.91
N VAL A 111 12.15 18.18 17.34
CA VAL A 111 12.14 16.88 16.67
C VAL A 111 10.69 16.50 16.50
N PRO A 112 10.06 16.83 15.36
CA PRO A 112 8.63 16.64 15.14
C PRO A 112 8.32 15.16 14.85
N VAL A 113 8.47 14.32 15.86
CA VAL A 113 8.16 12.89 15.86
C VAL A 113 6.90 12.66 16.66
N SER A 114 5.93 11.96 16.09
CA SER A 114 4.76 11.40 16.75
C SER A 114 4.81 9.88 16.74
N ALA A 115 4.15 9.26 17.73
CA ALA A 115 3.91 7.83 17.72
C ALA A 115 2.47 7.56 17.27
N TYR A 116 2.24 6.43 16.65
CA TYR A 116 0.89 6.01 16.28
C TYR A 116 0.64 4.54 16.56
N VAL A 117 -0.63 4.22 16.79
CA VAL A 117 -1.17 2.86 16.81
C VAL A 117 -2.49 2.84 16.04
N GLY A 118 -2.82 1.71 15.46
CA GLY A 118 -4.07 1.59 14.73
C GLY A 118 -4.40 0.16 14.34
N ALA A 119 -5.53 0.04 13.69
CA ALA A 119 -5.99 -1.21 13.08
C ALA A 119 -6.58 -0.91 11.71
N TRP A 120 -6.39 -1.83 10.80
CA TRP A 120 -7.02 -1.86 9.49
C TRP A 120 -7.61 -3.24 9.26
N GLY A 121 -8.61 -3.38 8.40
CA GLY A 121 -9.16 -4.67 8.05
C GLY A 121 -9.78 -4.68 6.67
N SER A 122 -9.94 -5.88 6.11
CA SER A 122 -10.65 -6.14 4.86
C SER A 122 -11.28 -7.53 4.89
N ASN A 123 -12.39 -7.71 4.20
CA ASN A 123 -12.77 -9.06 3.81
C ASN A 123 -11.77 -9.59 2.78
N VAL A 124 -11.51 -10.89 2.84
CA VAL A 124 -10.71 -11.64 1.87
C VAL A 124 -11.48 -12.85 1.36
N TYR A 125 -11.10 -13.35 0.20
CA TYR A 125 -11.70 -14.55 -0.36
C TYR A 125 -10.63 -15.37 -1.12
N PHE A 126 -10.25 -16.51 -0.54
CA PHE A 126 -9.20 -17.40 -1.07
C PHE A 126 -9.75 -18.65 -1.73
N GLY A 127 -11.01 -18.62 -2.12
CA GLY A 127 -11.71 -19.72 -2.76
C GLY A 127 -12.66 -20.48 -1.82
N ASN A 128 -13.51 -21.31 -2.41
CA ASN A 128 -14.63 -21.96 -1.71
C ASN A 128 -14.20 -22.94 -0.60
N THR A 129 -12.99 -23.49 -0.68
CA THR A 129 -12.46 -24.47 0.28
C THR A 129 -11.68 -23.81 1.43
N ASN A 130 -11.30 -22.54 1.28
CA ASN A 130 -10.56 -21.81 2.30
C ASN A 130 -11.51 -21.03 3.22
N PRO A 131 -11.53 -21.30 4.53
CA PRO A 131 -12.47 -20.67 5.46
C PRO A 131 -12.04 -19.28 5.92
N THR A 132 -10.93 -18.73 5.41
CA THR A 132 -10.46 -17.39 5.76
C THR A 132 -11.43 -16.35 5.22
N ILE A 133 -11.93 -15.48 6.09
CA ILE A 133 -12.99 -14.52 5.76
C ILE A 133 -12.54 -13.06 5.82
N ALA A 134 -11.53 -12.76 6.62
CA ALA A 134 -11.06 -11.39 6.80
C ALA A 134 -9.58 -11.36 7.19
N GLU A 135 -8.97 -10.24 6.88
CA GLU A 135 -7.67 -9.80 7.34
C GLU A 135 -7.85 -8.64 8.31
N VAL A 136 -7.11 -8.67 9.42
CA VAL A 136 -7.05 -7.59 10.40
C VAL A 136 -5.60 -7.30 10.73
N ASP A 137 -5.16 -6.09 10.42
CA ASP A 137 -3.81 -5.60 10.66
C ASP A 137 -3.77 -4.74 11.91
N LEU A 138 -2.84 -5.03 12.80
CA LEU A 138 -2.49 -4.15 13.90
C LEU A 138 -1.22 -3.39 13.51
N ILE A 139 -1.29 -2.07 13.57
CA ILE A 139 -0.22 -1.18 13.13
C ILE A 139 0.29 -0.33 14.29
N ALA A 140 1.60 -0.11 14.33
CA ALA A 140 2.23 0.81 15.27
C ALA A 140 3.50 1.40 14.65
N GLY A 141 3.88 2.61 15.05
CA GLY A 141 5.10 3.18 14.53
C GLY A 141 5.37 4.60 15.00
N LEU A 142 6.37 5.20 14.36
CA LEU A 142 6.81 6.56 14.57
C LEU A 142 6.72 7.32 13.24
N ARG A 143 6.18 8.54 13.29
CA ARG A 143 6.15 9.46 12.15
C ARG A 143 7.02 10.65 12.42
N LEU A 144 7.81 11.02 11.43
CA LEU A 144 8.63 12.22 11.38
C LEU A 144 8.07 13.17 10.33
N LYS A 145 7.95 14.46 10.66
CA LYS A 145 7.73 15.54 9.72
C LYS A 145 8.84 16.57 9.87
N ALA A 146 9.48 16.98 8.80
CA ALA A 146 10.58 17.92 8.82
C ALA A 146 10.55 18.85 7.60
N LEU A 147 11.37 19.89 7.60
CA LEU A 147 11.49 20.85 6.51
C LEU A 147 10.13 21.51 6.14
N ASN A 148 9.40 21.98 7.16
CA ASN A 148 8.05 22.52 6.99
C ASN A 148 7.09 21.50 6.33
N ASP A 149 7.07 20.30 6.87
CA ASP A 149 6.25 19.16 6.42
C ASP A 149 6.57 18.62 5.02
N LYS A 150 7.60 19.14 4.35
CA LYS A 150 8.02 18.65 3.03
C LYS A 150 8.67 17.27 3.09
N LEU A 151 9.41 16.98 4.17
CA LEU A 151 10.02 15.67 4.39
C LEU A 151 9.19 14.89 5.40
N THR A 152 8.76 13.71 5.02
CA THR A 152 8.03 12.77 5.87
C THR A 152 8.81 11.47 6.02
N GLY A 153 8.78 10.89 7.21
CA GLY A 153 9.32 9.57 7.50
C GLY A 153 8.32 8.77 8.31
N ASP A 154 8.25 7.47 8.08
CA ASP A 154 7.44 6.54 8.87
C ASP A 154 8.26 5.27 9.12
N LEU A 155 8.47 4.94 10.39
CA LEU A 155 9.06 3.68 10.81
C LEU A 155 7.95 2.87 11.47
N GLY A 156 7.44 1.85 10.77
CA GLY A 156 6.25 1.13 11.14
C GLY A 156 6.47 -0.36 11.37
N TYR A 157 5.61 -0.92 12.19
CA TYR A 157 5.40 -2.34 12.41
C TYR A 157 3.96 -2.68 12.10
N ILE A 158 3.75 -3.82 11.44
CA ILE A 158 2.44 -4.36 11.11
C ILE A 158 2.40 -5.83 11.48
N ARG A 159 1.36 -6.20 12.21
CA ARG A 159 0.95 -7.58 12.46
C ARG A 159 -0.28 -7.89 11.65
N TYR A 160 -0.12 -8.74 10.67
CA TYR A 160 -1.21 -9.29 9.84
C TYR A 160 -1.85 -10.48 10.54
N ASN A 161 -3.19 -10.50 10.65
CA ASN A 161 -3.95 -11.58 11.24
C ASN A 161 -5.08 -11.98 10.29
N TYR A 162 -5.19 -13.27 9.98
CA TYR A 162 -6.18 -13.81 9.05
C TYR A 162 -7.25 -14.58 9.79
N LEU A 163 -8.44 -13.98 9.92
CA LEU A 163 -9.56 -14.55 10.69
C LEU A 163 -10.20 -15.70 9.91
N GLY A 164 -10.38 -16.83 10.61
CA GLY A 164 -10.91 -18.06 10.03
C GLY A 164 -9.86 -18.93 9.35
N ALA A 165 -8.61 -18.47 9.22
CA ALA A 165 -7.55 -19.29 8.65
C ALA A 165 -7.23 -20.48 9.57
N PRO A 166 -7.14 -21.72 9.02
CA PRO A 166 -6.62 -22.86 9.74
C PRO A 166 -5.18 -22.58 10.24
N ALA A 167 -4.89 -22.99 11.49
CA ALA A 167 -3.61 -22.68 12.13
C ALA A 167 -2.40 -23.29 11.39
N ASP A 168 -2.58 -24.40 10.71
CA ASP A 168 -1.57 -25.11 9.93
C ASP A 168 -1.21 -24.41 8.61
N LEU A 169 -1.99 -23.43 8.18
CA LEU A 169 -1.68 -22.61 6.99
C LEU A 169 -0.69 -21.48 7.29
N PHE A 170 -0.50 -21.11 8.56
CA PHE A 170 0.46 -20.07 8.99
C PHE A 170 0.32 -18.74 8.24
N TYR A 171 -0.90 -18.26 8.03
CA TYR A 171 -1.14 -17.04 7.26
C TYR A 171 -0.72 -15.77 7.99
N ASP A 172 -0.76 -15.79 9.32
CA ASP A 172 -0.38 -14.65 10.15
C ASP A 172 1.11 -14.37 10.07
N PHE A 173 1.48 -13.09 9.86
CA PHE A 173 2.88 -12.69 9.78
C PHE A 173 3.12 -11.26 10.28
N ASN A 174 4.38 -10.85 10.31
CA ASN A 174 4.79 -9.52 10.75
C ASN A 174 5.63 -8.83 9.68
N GLU A 175 5.51 -7.52 9.57
CA GLU A 175 6.39 -6.68 8.76
C GLU A 175 6.91 -5.48 9.53
N PHE A 176 8.16 -5.12 9.26
CA PHE A 176 8.79 -3.86 9.64
C PHE A 176 9.00 -3.03 8.39
N GLY A 177 8.68 -1.75 8.44
CA GLY A 177 8.76 -0.89 7.26
C GLY A 177 9.38 0.46 7.56
N LEU A 178 10.09 0.99 6.58
CA LEU A 178 10.52 2.38 6.50
C LEU A 178 9.92 2.99 5.24
N VAL A 179 9.21 4.10 5.40
CA VAL A 179 8.72 4.93 4.30
C VAL A 179 9.33 6.32 4.41
N LEU A 180 9.82 6.85 3.31
CA LEU A 180 10.29 8.22 3.20
C LEU A 180 9.52 8.92 2.08
N GLY A 181 9.13 10.17 2.32
CA GLY A 181 8.42 11.00 1.34
C GLY A 181 8.98 12.40 1.28
N TYR A 182 8.91 13.01 0.09
CA TYR A 182 9.26 14.41 -0.09
C TYR A 182 8.25 15.10 -1.00
N ASP A 183 7.77 16.26 -0.54
CA ASP A 183 6.85 17.12 -1.29
C ASP A 183 7.61 18.28 -1.96
N PHE A 184 7.64 18.25 -3.29
CA PHE A 184 8.21 19.30 -4.14
C PHE A 184 7.21 20.43 -4.44
N GLY A 185 5.97 20.34 -3.95
CA GLY A 185 4.88 21.26 -4.24
C GLY A 185 4.17 20.95 -5.56
N VAL A 186 4.90 20.57 -6.61
CA VAL A 186 4.35 20.16 -7.92
C VAL A 186 4.15 18.66 -8.03
N ALA A 187 4.83 17.90 -7.19
CA ALA A 187 4.76 16.46 -7.11
C ALA A 187 5.23 15.99 -5.73
N GLN A 188 4.69 14.87 -5.27
CA GLN A 188 5.16 14.16 -4.08
C GLN A 188 5.81 12.86 -4.52
N ILE A 189 6.99 12.55 -3.95
CA ILE A 189 7.68 11.28 -4.19
C ILE A 189 7.76 10.53 -2.87
N GLN A 190 7.46 9.24 -2.90
CA GLN A 190 7.59 8.34 -1.76
C GLN A 190 8.37 7.10 -2.16
N GLY A 191 9.13 6.55 -1.20
CA GLY A 191 9.78 5.25 -1.32
C GLY A 191 9.65 4.49 -0.03
N ALA A 192 9.54 3.17 -0.11
CA ALA A 192 9.46 2.31 1.05
C ALA A 192 10.27 1.02 0.89
N VAL A 193 10.69 0.50 2.04
CA VAL A 193 11.24 -0.85 2.19
C VAL A 193 10.50 -1.53 3.33
N ARG A 194 10.01 -2.75 3.10
CA ARG A 194 9.38 -3.60 4.11
C ARG A 194 10.13 -4.91 4.24
N TYR A 195 10.25 -5.42 5.44
CA TYR A 195 10.92 -6.66 5.79
C TYR A 195 10.01 -7.54 6.63
N SER A 196 9.85 -8.79 6.25
CA SER A 196 9.21 -9.83 7.06
C SER A 196 10.22 -10.93 7.37
N PRO A 197 10.43 -11.27 8.65
CA PRO A 197 11.34 -12.37 9.02
C PRO A 197 10.76 -13.75 8.68
N ASN A 198 9.45 -13.88 8.69
CA ASN A 198 8.72 -15.07 8.23
C ASN A 198 7.37 -14.61 7.68
N PHE A 199 7.28 -14.58 6.38
CA PHE A 199 6.18 -14.06 5.61
C PHE A 199 5.02 -15.06 5.54
N PHE A 200 3.87 -14.62 5.03
CA PHE A 200 2.66 -15.39 4.80
C PHE A 200 2.92 -16.86 4.44
N ALA A 201 2.15 -17.79 5.04
CA ALA A 201 2.23 -19.23 4.82
C ALA A 201 3.62 -19.83 5.07
N ASN A 202 4.36 -19.33 6.08
CA ASN A 202 5.74 -19.73 6.36
C ASN A 202 6.68 -19.57 5.15
N ALA A 203 6.46 -18.58 4.31
CA ALA A 203 7.26 -18.35 3.12
C ALA A 203 8.69 -17.83 3.39
N GLY A 204 9.10 -17.74 4.66
CA GLY A 204 10.43 -17.34 5.06
C GLY A 204 10.65 -15.83 4.94
N VAL A 205 11.89 -15.43 4.75
CA VAL A 205 12.24 -14.01 4.63
C VAL A 205 11.62 -13.39 3.39
N ALA A 206 11.01 -12.23 3.56
CA ALA A 206 10.51 -11.45 2.45
C ALA A 206 10.92 -9.98 2.53
N TRP A 207 11.10 -9.37 1.36
CA TRP A 207 11.38 -7.95 1.19
C TRP A 207 10.45 -7.37 0.15
N TYR A 208 9.84 -6.22 0.47
CA TYR A 208 9.11 -5.43 -0.49
C TYR A 208 9.68 -4.02 -0.56
N LYS A 209 9.96 -3.55 -1.75
CA LYS A 209 10.48 -2.21 -2.03
C LYS A 209 9.55 -1.56 -3.04
N TRP A 210 9.12 -0.34 -2.78
CA TRP A 210 8.30 0.37 -3.75
C TRP A 210 8.61 1.87 -3.80
N GLY A 211 8.24 2.48 -4.92
CA GLY A 211 8.29 3.91 -5.11
C GLY A 211 7.01 4.40 -5.76
N GLN A 212 6.59 5.62 -5.38
CA GLN A 212 5.40 6.28 -5.90
C GLN A 212 5.69 7.73 -6.19
N VAL A 213 5.11 8.23 -7.27
CA VAL A 213 5.00 9.65 -7.58
C VAL A 213 3.53 10.02 -7.63
N THR A 214 3.16 11.10 -6.93
CA THR A 214 1.80 11.67 -6.95
C THR A 214 1.89 13.11 -7.46
N VAL A 215 1.07 13.45 -8.44
CA VAL A 215 1.01 14.80 -9.03
C VAL A 215 -0.39 15.36 -8.81
N PRO A 216 -0.54 16.42 -7.99
CA PRO A 216 -1.80 17.13 -7.89
C PRO A 216 -2.07 17.84 -9.23
N ILE A 217 -3.30 17.77 -9.70
CA ILE A 217 -3.72 18.48 -10.92
C ILE A 217 -4.17 19.86 -10.50
N PRO A 218 -3.49 20.95 -10.95
CA PRO A 218 -3.79 22.32 -10.53
C PRO A 218 -5.03 22.87 -11.25
N TYR A 219 -6.10 22.10 -11.27
CA TYR A 219 -7.39 22.47 -11.83
C TYR A 219 -8.42 22.54 -10.72
N THR A 220 -8.96 23.71 -10.50
CA THR A 220 -9.95 23.96 -9.46
C THR A 220 -11.31 24.21 -10.10
N PHE A 221 -12.20 23.21 -10.02
CA PHE A 221 -13.59 23.39 -10.42
C PHE A 221 -14.34 24.20 -9.37
N ASN A 222 -14.12 23.88 -8.10
CA ASN A 222 -14.50 24.63 -6.92
C ASN A 222 -13.61 24.20 -5.73
N GLU A 223 -13.71 24.89 -4.58
CA GLU A 223 -12.90 24.62 -3.38
C GLU A 223 -13.06 23.20 -2.78
N ASN A 224 -14.17 22.51 -3.11
CA ASN A 224 -14.48 21.19 -2.58
C ASN A 224 -14.10 20.04 -3.55
N VAL A 225 -13.48 20.36 -4.70
CA VAL A 225 -13.10 19.37 -5.71
C VAL A 225 -11.62 19.50 -6.04
N ALA A 226 -10.88 18.41 -5.85
CA ALA A 226 -9.46 18.31 -6.18
C ALA A 226 -9.20 17.04 -6.98
N PHE A 227 -8.15 17.08 -7.79
CA PHE A 227 -7.74 15.93 -8.62
C PHE A 227 -6.27 15.65 -8.45
N LYS A 228 -5.90 14.37 -8.48
CA LYS A 228 -4.50 13.91 -8.51
C LYS A 228 -4.35 12.68 -9.39
N ILE A 229 -3.16 12.53 -9.97
CA ILE A 229 -2.73 11.29 -10.60
C ILE A 229 -1.55 10.73 -9.81
N TYR A 230 -1.39 9.40 -9.84
CA TYR A 230 -0.23 8.77 -9.24
C TYR A 230 0.21 7.57 -10.07
N GLY A 231 1.50 7.25 -9.96
CA GLY A 231 2.08 6.02 -10.49
C GLY A 231 2.99 5.41 -9.43
N ALA A 232 2.92 4.10 -9.26
CA ALA A 232 3.77 3.37 -8.34
C ALA A 232 4.32 2.11 -9.00
N VAL A 233 5.48 1.68 -8.53
CA VAL A 233 6.12 0.42 -8.88
C VAL A 233 6.68 -0.23 -7.63
N GLY A 234 6.51 -1.53 -7.50
CA GLY A 234 6.99 -2.33 -6.39
C GLY A 234 7.76 -3.56 -6.86
N ASN A 235 8.60 -4.07 -5.97
CA ASN A 235 9.34 -5.31 -6.15
C ASN A 235 9.25 -6.15 -4.88
N GLN A 236 8.69 -7.34 -5.00
CA GLN A 236 8.56 -8.33 -3.94
C GLN A 236 9.59 -9.43 -4.12
N TYR A 237 10.34 -9.72 -3.07
CA TYR A 237 11.16 -10.92 -2.90
C TYR A 237 10.56 -11.80 -1.82
N VAL A 238 10.51 -13.13 -2.04
CA VAL A 238 10.04 -14.14 -1.07
C VAL A 238 10.98 -15.35 -1.13
N GLU A 239 11.53 -15.72 0.00
CA GLU A 239 12.53 -16.80 0.12
C GLU A 239 11.94 -18.17 -0.34
N ARG A 240 10.83 -18.58 0.25
CA ARG A 240 10.10 -19.81 -0.08
C ARG A 240 8.83 -19.48 -0.87
N PHE A 241 9.03 -18.96 -2.07
CA PHE A 241 7.99 -18.43 -2.93
C PHE A 241 6.87 -19.45 -3.25
N THR A 242 7.18 -20.74 -3.26
CA THR A 242 6.17 -21.80 -3.47
C THR A 242 5.17 -21.88 -2.32
N ASN A 243 5.59 -21.60 -1.08
CA ASN A 243 4.67 -21.53 0.06
C ASN A 243 3.74 -20.32 -0.09
N TYR A 244 4.25 -19.26 -0.70
CA TYR A 244 3.49 -18.07 -1.02
C TYR A 244 2.51 -18.27 -2.20
N GLY A 245 2.64 -19.38 -2.92
CA GLY A 245 1.79 -19.73 -4.06
C GLY A 245 2.15 -19.02 -5.38
N ILE A 246 3.36 -18.46 -5.49
CA ILE A 246 3.86 -17.84 -6.72
C ILE A 246 4.96 -18.68 -7.37
N GLY A 247 5.17 -18.49 -8.67
CA GLY A 247 6.11 -19.29 -9.45
C GLY A 247 7.56 -18.79 -9.42
N ASN A 248 7.83 -17.61 -8.87
CA ASN A 248 9.15 -17.01 -8.80
C ASN A 248 9.39 -16.38 -7.41
N ASN A 249 10.65 -16.39 -6.95
CA ASN A 249 11.03 -15.74 -5.69
C ASN A 249 11.05 -14.22 -5.77
N ASN A 250 10.84 -13.64 -6.94
CA ASN A 250 10.87 -12.20 -7.18
C ASN A 250 9.85 -11.83 -8.24
N TYR A 251 9.04 -10.79 -7.97
CA TYR A 251 8.16 -10.22 -8.98
C TYR A 251 8.04 -8.71 -8.82
N TRP A 252 7.54 -8.08 -9.87
CA TRP A 252 7.24 -6.66 -9.92
C TRP A 252 5.73 -6.45 -10.01
N ASP A 253 5.27 -5.42 -9.34
CA ASP A 253 3.93 -4.89 -9.47
C ASP A 253 3.98 -3.41 -9.84
N TRP A 254 2.96 -2.91 -10.51
CA TRP A 254 2.83 -1.50 -10.83
C TRP A 254 1.38 -1.08 -10.88
N GLN A 255 1.18 0.21 -10.65
CA GLN A 255 -0.14 0.81 -10.76
C GLN A 255 -0.06 2.25 -11.25
N ILE A 256 -1.09 2.68 -11.97
CA ILE A 256 -1.36 4.07 -12.28
C ILE A 256 -2.80 4.38 -11.93
N GLY A 257 -3.04 5.49 -11.25
CA GLY A 257 -4.37 5.85 -10.79
C GLY A 257 -4.67 7.33 -10.91
N PHE A 258 -5.96 7.60 -10.96
CA PHE A 258 -6.55 8.93 -10.91
C PHE A 258 -7.51 9.00 -9.73
N THR A 259 -7.42 10.07 -8.94
CA THR A 259 -8.32 10.33 -7.82
C THR A 259 -9.00 11.68 -8.00
N ALA A 260 -10.32 11.70 -7.83
CA ALA A 260 -11.12 12.88 -7.64
C ALA A 260 -11.58 12.92 -6.18
N THR A 261 -11.18 13.96 -5.45
CA THR A 261 -11.70 14.26 -4.11
C THR A 261 -12.88 15.20 -4.24
N VAL A 262 -14.06 14.79 -3.79
CA VAL A 262 -15.30 15.55 -3.89
C VAL A 262 -15.95 15.63 -2.51
N TYR A 263 -16.00 16.84 -1.91
CA TYR A 263 -16.50 17.05 -0.54
C TYR A 263 -15.85 16.11 0.50
N GLY A 264 -14.53 15.90 0.36
CA GLY A 264 -13.77 15.03 1.26
C GLY A 264 -14.01 13.53 1.08
N VAL A 265 -14.67 13.13 -0.02
CA VAL A 265 -14.79 11.74 -0.47
C VAL A 265 -13.83 11.54 -1.63
N ASP A 266 -12.94 10.57 -1.52
CA ASP A 266 -12.02 10.17 -2.60
C ASP A 266 -12.67 9.11 -3.49
N LEU A 267 -12.70 9.39 -4.79
CA LEU A 267 -13.12 8.49 -5.86
C LEU A 267 -11.89 8.17 -6.70
N THR A 268 -11.40 6.95 -6.60
CA THR A 268 -10.16 6.53 -7.27
C THR A 268 -10.44 5.44 -8.30
N ILE A 269 -9.87 5.56 -9.48
CA ILE A 269 -9.73 4.47 -10.44
C ILE A 269 -8.24 4.20 -10.66
N ALA A 270 -7.84 2.95 -10.58
CA ALA A 270 -6.46 2.54 -10.79
C ALA A 270 -6.38 1.35 -11.75
N TYR A 271 -5.42 1.38 -12.66
CA TYR A 271 -4.93 0.21 -13.37
C TYR A 271 -3.83 -0.42 -12.53
N ILE A 272 -3.93 -1.71 -12.28
CA ILE A 272 -2.99 -2.49 -11.46
C ILE A 272 -2.58 -3.71 -12.26
N ASP A 273 -1.28 -4.08 -12.19
CA ASP A 273 -0.76 -5.21 -12.90
C ASP A 273 0.51 -5.76 -12.23
N THR A 274 0.94 -6.95 -12.61
CA THR A 274 2.19 -7.58 -12.19
C THR A 274 2.89 -8.24 -13.39
N ASN A 275 4.13 -8.65 -13.20
CA ASN A 275 4.83 -9.49 -14.18
C ASN A 275 4.67 -11.00 -13.91
N LEU A 276 3.68 -11.41 -13.11
CA LEU A 276 3.34 -12.80 -12.86
C LEU A 276 2.26 -13.26 -13.85
N ASP A 277 2.62 -14.13 -14.77
CA ASP A 277 1.65 -14.80 -15.64
C ASP A 277 0.79 -15.80 -14.84
N VAL A 278 -0.36 -16.20 -15.38
CA VAL A 278 -1.31 -17.16 -14.76
C VAL A 278 -0.66 -18.40 -14.16
N PRO A 279 0.28 -19.11 -14.83
CA PRO A 279 0.97 -20.26 -14.23
C PRO A 279 1.82 -19.93 -13.01
N TYR A 280 2.32 -18.70 -12.94
CA TYR A 280 3.14 -18.21 -11.83
C TYR A 280 2.31 -17.51 -10.73
N CYS A 281 1.00 -17.45 -10.90
CA CYS A 281 0.03 -16.91 -9.97
C CYS A 281 -0.96 -17.96 -9.47
N GLY A 282 -0.47 -19.16 -9.14
CA GLY A 282 -1.30 -20.27 -8.67
C GLY A 282 -2.35 -20.74 -9.69
N ASN A 283 -2.14 -20.58 -10.99
CA ASN A 283 -3.10 -20.81 -12.07
C ASN A 283 -4.39 -19.97 -11.94
N THR A 284 -4.29 -18.76 -11.38
CA THR A 284 -5.41 -17.82 -11.27
C THR A 284 -5.12 -16.54 -12.03
N MET A 285 -6.15 -15.76 -12.30
CA MET A 285 -6.03 -14.43 -12.88
C MET A 285 -5.80 -13.33 -11.81
N ASN A 286 -5.52 -13.70 -10.56
CA ASN A 286 -5.40 -12.75 -9.44
C ASN A 286 -4.23 -11.77 -9.60
N CYS A 287 -3.21 -12.13 -10.38
CA CYS A 287 -2.04 -11.29 -10.67
C CYS A 287 -2.16 -10.47 -11.96
N ASP A 288 -3.15 -10.79 -12.82
CA ASP A 288 -3.30 -10.16 -14.13
C ASP A 288 -3.78 -8.70 -14.00
N ALA A 289 -3.52 -7.96 -15.04
CA ALA A 289 -3.96 -6.60 -15.27
C ALA A 289 -5.45 -6.40 -15.00
N ARG A 290 -5.79 -5.34 -14.25
CA ARG A 290 -7.17 -4.99 -13.96
C ARG A 290 -7.35 -3.55 -13.56
N ALA A 291 -8.58 -3.04 -13.74
CA ALA A 291 -9.00 -1.77 -13.19
C ALA A 291 -9.69 -2.00 -11.83
N VAL A 292 -9.31 -1.19 -10.84
CA VAL A 292 -9.91 -1.17 -9.50
C VAL A 292 -10.49 0.20 -9.26
N PHE A 293 -11.77 0.26 -8.91
CA PHE A 293 -12.44 1.46 -8.45
C PHE A 293 -12.56 1.43 -6.93
N THR A 294 -12.23 2.55 -6.28
CA THR A 294 -12.31 2.71 -4.82
C THR A 294 -13.04 4.00 -4.47
N ILE A 295 -13.94 3.92 -3.51
CA ILE A 295 -14.53 5.07 -2.82
C ILE A 295 -14.07 5.06 -1.38
N SER A 296 -13.58 6.18 -0.85
CA SER A 296 -13.13 6.27 0.53
C SER A 296 -13.40 7.63 1.15
N LYS A 297 -13.55 7.65 2.49
CA LYS A 297 -13.66 8.86 3.29
C LYS A 297 -12.93 8.71 4.61
N THR A 298 -12.16 9.74 4.95
CA THR A 298 -11.48 9.88 6.24
C THR A 298 -12.19 10.92 7.10
N PHE A 299 -12.31 10.63 8.41
CA PHE A 299 -12.95 11.45 9.43
C PHE A 299 -11.96 11.79 10.53
#